data_39930aae8807cb0db5e948113a501935
#
_entry.id   39930aae8807cb0db5e948113a501935
#
_cell.length_a   1.000
_cell.length_b   1.000
_cell.length_c   1.000
_cell.angle_alpha   90.00
_cell.angle_beta   90.00
_cell.angle_gamma   90.00
#
_symmetry.space_group_name_H-M   'P 1'
#
loop_
_entity.id
_entity.type
_entity.pdbx_description
1 polymer ?
#
loop_
_entity_poly.entity_id
_entity_poly.type
_entity_poly.pdbx_seq_one_letter_code
_entity_poly.pdbx_strand_id
1 'polypeptide(L)'
;MKLWKRTVLLMLVTLLCALIPVGALSIYVTGNRSLNNAAETYGRQLENGKTLLEQFWDNSKYEQMSETGKKAYMGFQFQRCCGAGMALIDKKSNAAIENLTDYEVVGIENLGLKNENDPYAYKIQKLGKKYLLLQKVVLSKPEGYEVLSVREVTGLFTELKQTAVWFAGIYLAVFLIAGLFIYMMMKRTVERMEKLQEVAEKQELLMGALSHEMRTPLTSIIGYSDTLRHVKLKDEQKDRALEHINREGKRLEALSGKMLQLLGLYQNHAIQMEMTTADDLLNHVIDMEKEPAEKKNVQLKTEYEAF
;
A
#
# COMPACT_ATOMS: atom_id res chain seq x y z
N MET A 1 -22.82 -7.71 -0.21
CA MET A 1 -21.76 -6.76 -0.64
C MET A 1 -21.10 -7.35 -1.88
N LYS A 2 -21.09 -6.63 -3.03
CA LYS A 2 -20.53 -7.14 -4.29
C LYS A 2 -19.08 -7.59 -4.08
N LEU A 3 -18.68 -8.70 -4.69
CA LEU A 3 -17.35 -9.36 -4.50
C LEU A 3 -16.17 -8.38 -4.60
N TRP A 4 -16.22 -7.47 -5.56
CA TRP A 4 -15.19 -6.46 -5.77
C TRP A 4 -14.98 -5.50 -4.58
N LYS A 5 -16.04 -5.19 -3.79
CA LYS A 5 -15.90 -4.36 -2.58
C LYS A 5 -15.12 -5.09 -1.48
N ARG A 6 -15.23 -6.42 -1.42
CA ARG A 6 -14.43 -7.24 -0.49
C ARG A 6 -12.96 -7.27 -0.88
N THR A 7 -12.66 -7.38 -2.19
CA THR A 7 -11.26 -7.35 -2.67
C THR A 7 -10.60 -6.00 -2.44
N VAL A 8 -11.30 -4.88 -2.69
CA VAL A 8 -10.80 -3.53 -2.37
C VAL A 8 -10.54 -3.39 -0.87
N LEU A 9 -11.46 -3.84 -0.02
CA LEU A 9 -11.28 -3.80 1.43
C LEU A 9 -10.06 -4.61 1.87
N LEU A 10 -9.88 -5.82 1.34
CA LEU A 10 -8.71 -6.66 1.64
C LEU A 10 -7.40 -5.98 1.22
N MET A 11 -7.34 -5.37 0.04
CA MET A 11 -6.15 -4.64 -0.42
C MET A 11 -5.84 -3.43 0.47
N LEU A 12 -6.86 -2.70 0.94
CA LEU A 12 -6.67 -1.59 1.87
C LEU A 12 -6.18 -2.07 3.24
N VAL A 13 -6.72 -3.18 3.74
CA VAL A 13 -6.26 -3.77 5.01
C VAL A 13 -4.82 -4.26 4.91
N THR A 14 -4.43 -4.94 3.83
CA THR A 14 -3.04 -5.37 3.63
C THR A 14 -2.08 -4.18 3.52
N LEU A 15 -2.47 -3.11 2.84
CA LEU A 15 -1.68 -1.87 2.76
C LEU A 15 -1.49 -1.26 4.16
N LEU A 16 -2.54 -1.19 4.96
CA LEU A 16 -2.50 -0.66 6.33
C LEU A 16 -1.60 -1.52 7.23
N CYS A 17 -1.73 -2.86 7.15
CA CYS A 17 -0.88 -3.79 7.88
C CYS A 17 0.61 -3.69 7.50
N ALA A 18 0.92 -3.28 6.28
CA ALA A 18 2.31 -3.06 5.85
C ALA A 18 2.86 -1.70 6.33
N LEU A 19 2.06 -0.63 6.28
CA LEU A 19 2.50 0.73 6.61
C LEU A 19 2.70 0.95 8.12
N ILE A 20 1.80 0.44 8.97
CA ILE A 20 1.86 0.67 10.42
C ILE A 20 3.16 0.16 11.05
N PRO A 21 3.61 -1.10 10.81
CA PRO A 21 4.84 -1.60 11.40
C PRO A 21 6.09 -0.82 10.95
N VAL A 22 6.14 -0.41 9.68
CA VAL A 22 7.26 0.38 9.14
C VAL A 22 7.34 1.74 9.82
N GLY A 23 6.22 2.43 10.00
CA GLY A 23 6.17 3.69 10.71
C GLY A 23 6.56 3.56 12.18
N ALA A 24 6.02 2.57 12.88
CA ALA A 24 6.34 2.30 14.28
C ALA A 24 7.83 1.97 14.47
N LEU A 25 8.38 1.12 13.61
CA LEU A 25 9.80 0.77 13.64
C LEU A 25 10.68 1.98 13.39
N SER A 26 10.35 2.83 12.42
CA SER A 26 11.09 4.05 12.11
C SER A 26 11.14 5.01 13.31
N ILE A 27 10.00 5.24 13.95
CA ILE A 27 9.92 6.11 15.15
C ILE A 27 10.72 5.50 16.31
N TYR A 28 10.60 4.19 16.53
CA TYR A 28 11.35 3.49 17.58
C TYR A 28 12.86 3.59 17.36
N VAL A 29 13.35 3.29 16.16
CA VAL A 29 14.79 3.35 15.83
C VAL A 29 15.31 4.77 15.97
N THR A 30 14.59 5.78 15.45
CA THR A 30 14.98 7.18 15.56
C THR A 30 15.03 7.64 17.01
N GLY A 31 14.01 7.29 17.81
CA GLY A 31 13.94 7.63 19.23
C GLY A 31 15.08 7.01 20.03
N ASN A 32 15.33 5.72 19.84
CA ASN A 32 16.40 5.02 20.51
C ASN A 32 17.78 5.59 20.15
N ARG A 33 17.99 5.91 18.87
CA ARG A 33 19.22 6.53 18.39
C ARG A 33 19.43 7.92 19.00
N SER A 34 18.39 8.76 19.06
CA SER A 34 18.47 10.10 19.65
C SER A 34 18.79 10.04 21.14
N LEU A 35 18.15 9.11 21.88
CA LEU A 35 18.44 8.92 23.30
C LEU A 35 19.85 8.39 23.55
N ASN A 36 20.32 7.44 22.75
CA ASN A 36 21.68 6.91 22.89
C ASN A 36 22.73 7.99 22.56
N ASN A 37 22.51 8.80 21.53
CA ASN A 37 23.40 9.92 21.20
C ASN A 37 23.47 10.97 22.32
N ALA A 38 22.32 11.28 22.94
CA ALA A 38 22.27 12.17 24.10
C ALA A 38 23.02 11.56 25.29
N ALA A 39 22.79 10.29 25.59
CA ALA A 39 23.47 9.56 26.65
C ALA A 39 24.98 9.51 26.43
N GLU A 40 25.42 9.27 25.23
CA GLU A 40 26.86 9.31 24.87
C GLU A 40 27.48 10.69 25.06
N THR A 41 26.79 11.74 24.61
CA THR A 41 27.25 13.13 24.72
C THR A 41 27.40 13.53 26.18
N TYR A 42 26.36 13.29 26.98
CA TYR A 42 26.40 13.64 28.42
C TYR A 42 27.27 12.68 29.23
N GLY A 43 27.37 11.41 28.83
CA GLY A 43 28.29 10.44 29.42
C GLY A 43 29.76 10.86 29.24
N ARG A 44 30.15 11.33 28.06
CA ARG A 44 31.48 11.89 27.83
C ARG A 44 31.79 13.12 28.71
N GLN A 45 30.80 14.01 28.91
CA GLN A 45 30.94 15.14 29.81
C GLN A 45 31.12 14.68 31.27
N LEU A 46 30.36 13.67 31.67
CA LEU A 46 30.44 13.09 33.01
C LEU A 46 31.80 12.42 33.26
N GLU A 47 32.30 11.64 32.29
CA GLU A 47 33.60 10.99 32.33
C GLU A 47 34.76 12.01 32.38
N ASN A 48 34.68 13.06 31.57
CA ASN A 48 35.65 14.14 31.60
C ASN A 48 35.65 14.84 32.96
N GLY A 49 34.48 15.15 33.53
CA GLY A 49 34.36 15.72 34.87
C GLY A 49 34.98 14.84 35.94
N LYS A 50 34.71 13.53 35.93
CA LYS A 50 35.34 12.54 36.78
C LYS A 50 36.87 12.57 36.67
N THR A 51 37.37 12.47 35.43
CA THR A 51 38.82 12.41 35.17
C THR A 51 39.54 13.67 35.68
N LEU A 52 38.91 14.84 35.46
CA LEU A 52 39.48 16.10 35.98
C LEU A 52 39.48 16.16 37.51
N LEU A 53 38.39 15.70 38.16
CA LEU A 53 38.32 15.62 39.63
C LEU A 53 39.40 14.71 40.19
N GLU A 54 39.61 13.55 39.60
CA GLU A 54 40.60 12.57 40.00
C GLU A 54 42.03 13.03 39.71
N GLN A 55 42.27 13.78 38.65
CA GLN A 55 43.56 14.33 38.26
C GLN A 55 44.00 15.45 39.20
N PHE A 56 43.07 16.33 39.61
CA PHE A 56 43.38 17.46 40.52
C PHE A 56 43.28 17.08 42.00
N TRP A 57 43.12 15.78 42.29
CA TRP A 57 43.03 15.29 43.62
C TRP A 57 44.39 15.26 44.33
N ASP A 58 44.52 15.99 45.44
CA ASP A 58 45.71 16.00 46.30
C ASP A 58 45.43 15.29 47.64
N ASN A 59 45.83 14.04 47.70
CA ASN A 59 45.57 13.18 48.84
C ASN A 59 46.27 13.73 50.14
N SER A 60 47.44 14.36 50.01
CA SER A 60 48.20 14.83 51.19
C SER A 60 47.50 15.95 51.93
N LYS A 61 46.83 16.85 51.18
CA LYS A 61 46.04 17.94 51.76
C LYS A 61 44.71 17.45 52.32
N TYR A 62 44.08 16.52 51.65
CA TYR A 62 42.76 16.01 52.02
C TYR A 62 42.78 15.21 53.34
N GLU A 63 43.77 14.36 53.56
CA GLU A 63 43.84 13.54 54.77
C GLU A 63 44.03 14.35 56.06
N GLN A 64 44.63 15.53 55.96
CA GLN A 64 44.84 16.43 57.09
C GLN A 64 43.60 17.29 57.43
N MET A 65 42.54 17.25 56.62
CA MET A 65 41.35 18.06 56.85
C MET A 65 40.33 17.36 57.77
N SER A 66 39.58 18.21 58.49
CA SER A 66 38.37 17.73 59.18
C SER A 66 37.32 17.21 58.19
N GLU A 67 36.36 16.40 58.63
CA GLU A 67 35.30 15.92 57.74
C GLU A 67 34.50 17.04 57.06
N THR A 68 34.27 18.13 57.77
CA THR A 68 33.60 19.31 57.18
C THR A 68 34.53 20.00 56.16
N GLY A 69 35.82 20.05 56.41
CA GLY A 69 36.84 20.59 55.49
C GLY A 69 36.97 19.74 54.23
N LYS A 70 36.92 18.45 54.36
CA LYS A 70 36.92 17.48 53.24
C LYS A 70 35.75 17.73 52.29
N LYS A 71 34.52 17.85 52.85
CA LYS A 71 33.33 18.14 52.05
C LYS A 71 33.39 19.49 51.34
N ALA A 72 33.84 20.55 52.04
CA ALA A 72 34.00 21.87 51.44
C ALA A 72 35.07 21.86 50.34
N TYR A 73 36.18 21.16 50.52
CA TYR A 73 37.23 21.03 49.53
C TYR A 73 36.71 20.28 48.27
N MET A 74 35.98 19.21 48.48
CA MET A 74 35.38 18.44 47.36
C MET A 74 34.36 19.26 46.58
N GLY A 75 33.50 20.00 47.25
CA GLY A 75 32.54 20.90 46.61
C GLY A 75 33.21 21.96 45.76
N PHE A 76 34.31 22.59 46.30
CA PHE A 76 35.08 23.59 45.55
C PHE A 76 35.75 23.02 44.29
N GLN A 77 36.37 21.84 44.39
CA GLN A 77 36.99 21.18 43.24
C GLN A 77 35.93 20.75 42.21
N PHE A 78 34.79 20.27 42.69
CA PHE A 78 33.67 19.89 41.82
C PHE A 78 33.13 21.07 40.99
N GLN A 79 32.95 22.24 41.62
CA GLN A 79 32.54 23.48 40.89
C GLN A 79 33.53 23.88 39.80
N ARG A 80 34.83 23.61 40.00
CA ARG A 80 35.89 23.94 39.02
C ARG A 80 35.97 22.94 37.86
N CYS A 81 35.73 21.66 38.13
CA CYS A 81 35.92 20.56 37.17
C CYS A 81 34.65 20.15 36.46
N CYS A 82 33.48 20.31 37.08
CA CYS A 82 32.21 19.86 36.58
C CYS A 82 31.31 21.03 36.15
N GLY A 83 30.55 20.81 35.11
CA GLY A 83 29.65 21.85 34.56
C GLY A 83 28.21 21.73 35.11
N ALA A 84 27.37 22.65 34.65
CA ALA A 84 25.96 22.65 34.99
C ALA A 84 25.28 21.29 34.68
N GLY A 85 24.27 20.94 35.46
CA GLY A 85 23.52 19.70 35.31
C GLY A 85 24.22 18.47 35.95
N MET A 86 25.23 18.69 36.81
CA MET A 86 25.88 17.64 37.58
C MET A 86 25.73 17.88 39.08
N ALA A 87 25.76 16.84 39.89
CA ALA A 87 25.74 16.91 41.33
C ALA A 87 26.78 15.94 41.93
N LEU A 88 27.43 16.38 42.98
CA LEU A 88 28.35 15.55 43.79
C LEU A 88 27.62 15.01 44.99
N ILE A 89 27.60 13.72 45.14
CA ILE A 89 26.89 13.01 46.19
C ILE A 89 27.89 12.30 47.11
N ASP A 90 27.73 12.44 48.42
CA ASP A 90 28.42 11.64 49.40
C ASP A 90 27.69 10.30 49.59
N LYS A 91 28.33 9.21 49.20
CA LYS A 91 27.78 7.86 49.26
C LYS A 91 27.40 7.38 50.66
N LYS A 92 28.07 7.89 51.71
CA LYS A 92 27.81 7.52 53.12
C LYS A 92 26.55 8.19 53.65
N SER A 93 26.37 9.46 53.38
CA SER A 93 25.22 10.26 53.86
C SER A 93 24.06 10.31 52.86
N ASN A 94 24.33 9.87 51.63
CA ASN A 94 23.42 9.99 50.51
C ASN A 94 22.90 11.40 50.27
N ALA A 95 23.68 12.41 50.65
CA ALA A 95 23.38 13.81 50.54
C ALA A 95 24.23 14.47 49.45
N ALA A 96 23.63 15.41 48.71
CA ALA A 96 24.37 16.21 47.79
C ALA A 96 25.30 17.16 48.52
N ILE A 97 26.61 17.12 48.22
CA ILE A 97 27.59 18.06 48.71
C ILE A 97 27.51 19.35 47.91
N GLU A 98 27.38 19.19 46.62
CA GLU A 98 27.22 20.28 45.69
C GLU A 98 26.23 19.89 44.59
N ASN A 99 25.34 20.79 44.26
CA ASN A 99 24.32 20.54 43.24
C ASN A 99 24.29 21.67 42.23
N LEU A 100 24.83 21.40 41.03
CA LEU A 100 24.80 22.30 39.87
C LEU A 100 23.66 21.96 38.91
N THR A 101 22.66 21.20 39.38
CA THR A 101 21.45 20.87 38.60
C THR A 101 20.29 21.76 39.01
N ASP A 102 19.34 21.93 38.12
CA ASP A 102 18.07 22.66 38.40
C ASP A 102 17.04 21.79 39.17
N TYR A 103 17.45 20.61 39.66
CA TYR A 103 16.57 19.63 40.27
C TYR A 103 17.05 19.21 41.66
N GLU A 104 16.08 18.88 42.52
CA GLU A 104 16.43 18.25 43.82
C GLU A 104 16.91 16.79 43.55
N VAL A 105 18.14 16.54 44.05
CA VAL A 105 18.81 15.24 43.83
C VAL A 105 18.46 14.22 44.93
N VAL A 106 17.75 14.63 45.97
CA VAL A 106 17.33 13.83 47.08
C VAL A 106 16.32 12.78 46.61
N GLY A 107 16.61 11.49 46.88
CA GLY A 107 15.73 10.36 46.52
C GLY A 107 16.05 9.66 45.19
N ILE A 108 17.15 10.02 44.52
CA ILE A 108 17.64 9.31 43.32
C ILE A 108 18.57 8.13 43.68
N GLU A 109 18.27 7.47 44.78
CA GLU A 109 19.18 6.53 45.44
C GLU A 109 19.42 5.23 44.67
N ASN A 110 18.45 4.80 43.86
CA ASN A 110 18.59 3.55 43.11
C ASN A 110 18.22 3.78 41.64
N LEU A 111 19.19 4.23 40.89
CA LEU A 111 19.01 4.37 39.42
C LEU A 111 18.76 3.02 38.74
N GLY A 112 19.13 1.89 39.41
CA GLY A 112 18.97 0.54 38.85
C GLY A 112 19.72 0.39 37.53
N LEU A 113 20.86 1.12 37.39
CA LEU A 113 21.73 0.99 36.24
C LEU A 113 22.39 -0.38 36.27
N LYS A 114 22.43 -1.05 35.13
CA LYS A 114 23.06 -2.39 35.03
C LYS A 114 24.55 -2.38 35.39
N ASN A 115 25.22 -1.24 35.23
CA ASN A 115 26.59 -1.01 35.57
C ASN A 115 26.74 0.40 36.14
N GLU A 116 26.97 0.54 37.43
CA GLU A 116 27.10 1.85 38.12
C GLU A 116 28.38 2.62 37.77
N ASN A 117 29.37 1.96 37.17
CA ASN A 117 30.63 2.56 36.74
C ASN A 117 30.67 2.89 35.23
N ASP A 118 29.60 2.62 34.51
CA ASP A 118 29.54 2.97 33.09
C ASP A 118 28.96 4.38 32.93
N PRO A 119 29.74 5.36 32.52
CA PRO A 119 29.28 6.74 32.33
C PRO A 119 28.22 6.88 31.22
N TYR A 120 28.09 5.88 30.34
CA TYR A 120 27.14 5.85 29.24
C TYR A 120 25.82 5.17 29.60
N ALA A 121 25.79 4.42 30.72
CA ALA A 121 24.53 3.85 31.21
C ALA A 121 23.60 4.97 31.69
N TYR A 122 22.35 4.93 31.26
CA TYR A 122 21.38 5.97 31.59
C TYR A 122 20.03 5.40 32.00
N LYS A 123 19.27 6.21 32.74
CA LYS A 123 17.86 5.98 33.05
C LYS A 123 17.06 7.24 32.70
N ILE A 124 15.90 7.04 32.06
CA ILE A 124 14.97 8.13 31.84
C ILE A 124 13.95 8.15 32.98
N GLN A 125 13.85 9.30 33.63
CA GLN A 125 12.86 9.54 34.68
C GLN A 125 11.93 10.66 34.25
N LYS A 126 10.61 10.45 34.39
CA LYS A 126 9.60 11.45 34.11
C LYS A 126 9.28 12.23 35.39
N LEU A 127 9.49 13.54 35.36
CA LEU A 127 9.15 14.46 36.45
C LEU A 127 8.09 15.45 35.96
N GLY A 128 6.82 15.19 36.26
CA GLY A 128 5.71 16.02 35.75
C GLY A 128 5.63 15.97 34.22
N LYS A 129 5.89 17.10 33.56
CA LYS A 129 5.91 17.23 32.08
C LYS A 129 7.32 17.06 31.47
N LYS A 130 8.35 16.98 32.32
CA LYS A 130 9.75 16.92 31.90
C LYS A 130 10.26 15.49 31.91
N TYR A 131 11.16 15.19 30.98
CA TYR A 131 11.90 13.94 30.93
C TYR A 131 13.35 14.22 31.24
N LEU A 132 13.89 13.52 32.26
CA LEU A 132 15.25 13.67 32.74
C LEU A 132 16.05 12.44 32.36
N LEU A 133 17.21 12.64 31.78
CA LEU A 133 18.22 11.61 31.54
C LEU A 133 19.20 11.63 32.72
N LEU A 134 19.31 10.53 33.41
CA LEU A 134 20.11 10.36 34.61
C LEU A 134 21.27 9.41 34.30
N GLN A 135 22.50 9.85 34.61
CA GLN A 135 23.71 9.05 34.51
C GLN A 135 24.55 9.23 35.78
N LYS A 136 25.29 8.19 36.18
CA LYS A 136 26.04 8.20 37.42
C LYS A 136 27.39 7.54 37.22
N VAL A 137 28.41 8.09 37.84
CA VAL A 137 29.75 7.49 37.94
C VAL A 137 30.27 7.59 39.36
N VAL A 138 31.01 6.59 39.79
CA VAL A 138 31.67 6.54 41.07
C VAL A 138 33.10 7.04 40.92
N LEU A 139 33.55 7.91 41.85
CA LEU A 139 34.94 8.38 41.88
C LEU A 139 35.84 7.27 42.46
N SER A 140 36.98 7.05 41.80
CA SER A 140 38.00 6.14 42.30
C SER A 140 38.87 6.82 43.37
N LYS A 141 39.03 8.14 43.28
CA LYS A 141 39.76 8.97 44.26
C LYS A 141 39.10 10.35 44.35
N PRO A 142 38.66 10.80 45.53
CA PRO A 142 38.59 10.03 46.77
C PRO A 142 37.43 9.01 46.75
N GLU A 143 37.61 7.92 47.46
CA GLU A 143 36.53 6.95 47.61
C GLU A 143 35.34 7.52 48.40
N GLY A 144 34.14 7.04 48.11
CA GLY A 144 32.93 7.42 48.83
C GLY A 144 32.13 8.57 48.20
N TYR A 145 32.50 9.02 47.02
CA TYR A 145 31.77 10.05 46.28
C TYR A 145 31.31 9.56 44.93
N GLU A 146 30.13 10.07 44.50
CA GLU A 146 29.54 9.79 43.21
C GLU A 146 29.21 11.09 42.50
N VAL A 147 29.36 11.11 41.19
CA VAL A 147 28.90 12.22 40.35
C VAL A 147 27.67 11.76 39.59
N LEU A 148 26.59 12.50 39.77
CA LEU A 148 25.33 12.30 39.07
C LEU A 148 25.19 13.39 38.00
N SER A 149 24.82 12.98 36.79
CA SER A 149 24.43 13.89 35.71
C SER A 149 22.90 13.84 35.55
N VAL A 150 22.26 15.01 35.63
CA VAL A 150 20.80 15.17 35.43
C VAL A 150 20.60 16.15 34.29
N ARG A 151 20.11 15.64 33.18
CA ARG A 151 19.89 16.43 31.96
C ARG A 151 18.44 16.37 31.51
N GLU A 152 17.86 17.54 31.23
CA GLU A 152 16.53 17.57 30.66
C GLU A 152 16.59 17.20 29.18
N VAL A 153 15.83 16.17 28.79
CA VAL A 153 15.72 15.64 27.42
C VAL A 153 14.29 15.73 26.88
N THR A 154 13.47 16.59 27.48
CA THR A 154 12.07 16.80 27.08
C THR A 154 11.95 17.20 25.61
N GLY A 155 12.91 18.00 25.11
CA GLY A 155 13.00 18.41 23.70
C GLY A 155 13.03 17.22 22.75
N LEU A 156 13.82 16.18 23.05
CA LEU A 156 13.92 14.98 22.22
C LEU A 156 12.55 14.27 22.09
N PHE A 157 11.79 14.17 23.17
CA PHE A 157 10.45 13.56 23.14
C PHE A 157 9.43 14.41 22.38
N THR A 158 9.58 15.75 22.46
CA THR A 158 8.73 16.68 21.69
C THR A 158 8.99 16.57 20.20
N GLU A 159 10.25 16.52 19.80
CA GLU A 159 10.67 16.31 18.41
C GLU A 159 10.21 14.97 17.87
N LEU A 160 10.35 13.90 18.66
CA LEU A 160 9.86 12.57 18.29
C LEU A 160 8.34 12.57 18.09
N LYS A 161 7.60 13.22 18.98
CA LYS A 161 6.15 13.35 18.84
C LYS A 161 5.76 14.12 17.58
N GLN A 162 6.46 15.22 17.29
CA GLN A 162 6.21 16.01 16.08
C GLN A 162 6.53 15.20 14.82
N THR A 163 7.64 14.48 14.81
CA THR A 163 8.03 13.58 13.71
C THR A 163 6.97 12.48 13.51
N ALA A 164 6.46 11.89 14.60
CA ALA A 164 5.40 10.89 14.54
C ALA A 164 4.11 11.45 13.91
N VAL A 165 3.74 12.69 14.22
CA VAL A 165 2.57 13.36 13.63
C VAL A 165 2.78 13.58 12.12
N TRP A 166 3.98 14.01 11.70
CA TRP A 166 4.31 14.16 10.28
C TRP A 166 4.24 12.84 9.52
N PHE A 167 4.81 11.77 10.08
CA PHE A 167 4.70 10.43 9.48
C PHE A 167 3.25 9.97 9.38
N ALA A 168 2.45 10.16 10.44
CA ALA A 168 1.03 9.81 10.41
C ALA A 168 0.28 10.57 9.31
N GLY A 169 0.58 11.86 9.11
CA GLY A 169 0.01 12.67 8.03
C GLY A 169 0.40 12.17 6.64
N ILE A 170 1.67 11.86 6.42
CA ILE A 170 2.18 11.31 5.15
C ILE A 170 1.53 9.94 4.86
N TYR A 171 1.49 9.04 5.85
CA TYR A 171 0.88 7.71 5.67
C TYR A 171 -0.61 7.80 5.39
N LEU A 172 -1.33 8.73 6.03
CA LEU A 172 -2.73 8.98 5.74
C LEU A 172 -2.94 9.45 4.30
N ALA A 173 -2.12 10.39 3.83
CA ALA A 173 -2.17 10.88 2.45
C ALA A 173 -1.90 9.76 1.44
N VAL A 174 -0.85 8.96 1.65
CA VAL A 174 -0.52 7.80 0.79
C VAL A 174 -1.66 6.78 0.79
N PHE A 175 -2.25 6.49 1.94
CA PHE A 175 -3.37 5.57 2.07
C PHE A 175 -4.60 6.04 1.29
N LEU A 176 -4.94 7.33 1.38
CA LEU A 176 -6.07 7.91 0.64
C LEU A 176 -5.84 7.89 -0.87
N ILE A 177 -4.64 8.26 -1.33
CA ILE A 177 -4.29 8.26 -2.75
C ILE A 177 -4.32 6.83 -3.31
N ALA A 178 -3.69 5.88 -2.61
CA ALA A 178 -3.69 4.47 -3.01
C ALA A 178 -5.10 3.88 -3.00
N GLY A 179 -5.91 4.20 -2.00
CA GLY A 179 -7.30 3.78 -1.91
C GLY A 179 -8.15 4.29 -3.07
N LEU A 180 -8.00 5.56 -3.43
CA LEU A 180 -8.69 6.15 -4.58
C LEU A 180 -8.26 5.49 -5.90
N PHE A 181 -6.96 5.25 -6.06
CA PHE A 181 -6.41 4.58 -7.25
C PHE A 181 -6.94 3.14 -7.38
N ILE A 182 -6.89 2.35 -6.31
CA ILE A 182 -7.43 0.98 -6.26
C ILE A 182 -8.94 1.00 -6.59
N TYR A 183 -9.69 1.91 -6.01
CA TYR A 183 -11.12 2.04 -6.28
C TYR A 183 -11.41 2.33 -7.75
N MET A 184 -10.71 3.28 -8.38
CA MET A 184 -10.88 3.61 -9.79
C MET A 184 -10.51 2.44 -10.71
N MET A 185 -9.39 1.77 -10.44
CA MET A 185 -8.96 0.59 -11.20
C MET A 185 -9.98 -0.53 -11.12
N MET A 186 -10.45 -0.85 -9.92
CA MET A 186 -11.45 -1.90 -9.72
C MET A 186 -12.77 -1.58 -10.39
N LYS A 187 -13.25 -0.33 -10.30
CA LYS A 187 -14.48 0.09 -10.98
C LYS A 187 -14.38 -0.14 -12.49
N ARG A 188 -13.29 0.31 -13.13
CA ARG A 188 -13.05 0.11 -14.56
C ARG A 188 -12.98 -1.38 -14.95
N THR A 189 -12.32 -2.19 -14.12
CA THR A 189 -12.19 -3.63 -14.39
C THR A 189 -13.53 -4.34 -14.30
N VAL A 190 -14.33 -4.02 -13.29
CA VAL A 190 -15.67 -4.62 -13.11
C VAL A 190 -16.59 -4.22 -14.26
N GLU A 191 -16.62 -2.96 -14.68
CA GLU A 191 -17.41 -2.51 -15.82
C GLU A 191 -17.03 -3.23 -17.13
N ARG A 192 -15.73 -3.49 -17.35
CA ARG A 192 -15.26 -4.29 -18.49
C ARG A 192 -15.68 -5.76 -18.38
N MET A 193 -15.58 -6.35 -17.21
CA MET A 193 -15.99 -7.74 -16.97
C MET A 193 -17.50 -7.92 -17.19
N GLU A 194 -18.33 -7.01 -16.70
CA GLU A 194 -19.78 -7.04 -16.91
C GLU A 194 -20.13 -6.98 -18.39
N LYS A 195 -19.47 -6.10 -19.18
CA LYS A 195 -19.64 -6.02 -20.64
C LYS A 195 -19.21 -7.30 -21.35
N LEU A 196 -18.08 -7.88 -20.98
CA LEU A 196 -17.60 -9.14 -21.57
C LEU A 196 -18.55 -10.30 -21.26
N GLN A 197 -19.08 -10.34 -20.04
CA GLN A 197 -20.06 -11.36 -19.65
C GLN A 197 -21.36 -11.22 -20.44
N GLU A 198 -21.87 -10.00 -20.62
CA GLU A 198 -23.07 -9.76 -21.45
C GLU A 198 -22.86 -10.22 -22.90
N VAL A 199 -21.68 -9.97 -23.47
CA VAL A 199 -21.35 -10.44 -24.83
C VAL A 199 -21.28 -11.97 -24.88
N ALA A 200 -20.65 -12.60 -23.88
CA ALA A 200 -20.54 -14.05 -23.80
C ALA A 200 -21.93 -14.72 -23.66
N GLU A 201 -22.80 -14.19 -22.80
CA GLU A 201 -24.18 -14.69 -22.64
C GLU A 201 -24.98 -14.56 -23.95
N LYS A 202 -24.86 -13.44 -24.67
CA LYS A 202 -25.50 -13.26 -25.99
C LYS A 202 -24.97 -14.27 -27.01
N GLN A 203 -23.64 -14.53 -27.02
CA GLN A 203 -23.05 -15.55 -27.89
C GLN A 203 -23.59 -16.94 -27.56
N GLU A 204 -23.69 -17.29 -26.30
CA GLU A 204 -24.23 -18.61 -25.89
C GLU A 204 -25.68 -18.81 -26.31
N LEU A 205 -26.52 -17.79 -26.11
CA LEU A 205 -27.91 -17.80 -26.57
C LEU A 205 -28.01 -17.95 -28.07
N LEU A 206 -27.20 -17.23 -28.85
CA LEU A 206 -27.15 -17.33 -30.29
C LEU A 206 -26.72 -18.74 -30.76
N MET A 207 -25.69 -19.32 -30.13
CA MET A 207 -25.21 -20.66 -30.44
C MET A 207 -26.25 -21.72 -30.11
N GLY A 208 -26.99 -21.58 -29.01
CA GLY A 208 -28.10 -22.44 -28.63
C GLY A 208 -29.23 -22.40 -29.68
N ALA A 209 -29.67 -21.20 -30.08
CA ALA A 209 -30.71 -21.01 -31.07
C ALA A 209 -30.30 -21.59 -32.45
N LEU A 210 -29.06 -21.28 -32.90
CA LEU A 210 -28.52 -21.82 -34.16
C LEU A 210 -28.45 -23.35 -34.17
N SER A 211 -28.00 -23.96 -33.07
CA SER A 211 -27.92 -25.42 -32.93
C SER A 211 -29.31 -26.04 -33.06
N HIS A 212 -30.33 -25.41 -32.53
CA HIS A 212 -31.71 -25.85 -32.65
C HIS A 212 -32.25 -25.73 -34.09
N GLU A 213 -32.00 -24.59 -34.74
CA GLU A 213 -32.39 -24.30 -36.13
C GLU A 213 -31.66 -25.20 -37.14
N MET A 214 -30.43 -25.62 -36.86
CA MET A 214 -29.67 -26.56 -37.72
C MET A 214 -30.13 -28.01 -37.54
N ARG A 215 -30.56 -28.41 -36.33
CA ARG A 215 -30.99 -29.78 -36.05
C ARG A 215 -32.21 -30.19 -36.88
N THR A 216 -33.17 -29.28 -37.03
CA THR A 216 -34.44 -29.57 -37.76
C THR A 216 -34.23 -29.95 -39.21
N PRO A 217 -33.54 -29.14 -40.07
CA PRO A 217 -33.27 -29.52 -41.46
C PRO A 217 -32.37 -30.73 -41.57
N LEU A 218 -31.39 -30.87 -40.66
CA LEU A 218 -30.51 -32.05 -40.66
C LEU A 218 -31.28 -33.35 -40.38
N THR A 219 -32.21 -33.34 -39.41
CA THR A 219 -33.07 -34.49 -39.10
C THR A 219 -33.95 -34.81 -40.30
N SER A 220 -34.47 -33.80 -40.99
CA SER A 220 -35.29 -34.00 -42.20
C SER A 220 -34.49 -34.64 -43.34
N ILE A 221 -33.26 -34.14 -43.60
CA ILE A 221 -32.35 -34.70 -44.63
C ILE A 221 -32.06 -36.18 -44.32
N ILE A 222 -31.69 -36.51 -43.07
CA ILE A 222 -31.40 -37.87 -42.64
C ILE A 222 -32.63 -38.76 -42.82
N GLY A 223 -33.81 -38.31 -42.37
CA GLY A 223 -35.05 -39.07 -42.46
C GLY A 223 -35.46 -39.39 -43.90
N TYR A 224 -35.39 -38.41 -44.81
CA TYR A 224 -35.65 -38.66 -46.22
C TYR A 224 -34.60 -39.52 -46.89
N SER A 225 -33.33 -39.35 -46.53
CA SER A 225 -32.23 -40.19 -47.00
C SER A 225 -32.40 -41.67 -46.57
N ASP A 226 -32.77 -41.91 -45.34
CA ASP A 226 -33.03 -43.25 -44.80
C ASP A 226 -34.27 -43.88 -45.46
N THR A 227 -35.30 -43.10 -45.71
CA THR A 227 -36.46 -43.54 -46.44
C THR A 227 -36.14 -44.01 -47.87
N LEU A 228 -35.30 -43.20 -48.58
CA LEU A 228 -34.83 -43.58 -49.93
C LEU A 228 -33.96 -44.83 -49.94
N ARG A 229 -33.22 -45.12 -48.87
CA ARG A 229 -32.35 -46.32 -48.77
C ARG A 229 -33.10 -47.58 -48.41
N HIS A 230 -34.14 -47.53 -47.58
CA HIS A 230 -34.73 -48.68 -46.95
C HIS A 230 -36.18 -49.01 -47.43
N VAL A 231 -36.83 -48.08 -48.13
CA VAL A 231 -38.20 -48.22 -48.59
C VAL A 231 -38.29 -48.27 -50.13
N LYS A 232 -39.00 -49.19 -50.69
CA LYS A 232 -39.26 -49.19 -52.12
C LYS A 232 -40.35 -48.13 -52.43
N LEU A 233 -39.90 -47.03 -53.03
CA LEU A 233 -40.72 -45.88 -53.39
C LEU A 233 -41.02 -45.89 -54.88
N LYS A 234 -42.17 -45.33 -55.27
CA LYS A 234 -42.49 -44.98 -56.67
C LYS A 234 -41.57 -43.80 -57.12
N ASP A 235 -41.31 -43.65 -58.41
CA ASP A 235 -40.37 -42.64 -58.94
C ASP A 235 -40.77 -41.20 -58.53
N GLU A 236 -42.05 -40.89 -58.60
CA GLU A 236 -42.56 -39.56 -58.11
C GLU A 236 -42.28 -39.32 -56.60
N GLN A 237 -42.30 -40.41 -55.79
CA GLN A 237 -41.98 -40.28 -54.34
C GLN A 237 -40.50 -40.10 -54.09
N LYS A 238 -39.63 -40.73 -54.93
CA LYS A 238 -38.22 -40.58 -54.89
C LYS A 238 -37.84 -39.11 -55.24
N ASP A 239 -38.43 -38.61 -56.31
CA ASP A 239 -38.13 -37.21 -56.74
C ASP A 239 -38.55 -36.20 -55.67
N ARG A 240 -39.73 -36.38 -55.07
CA ARG A 240 -40.15 -35.50 -53.93
C ARG A 240 -39.19 -35.59 -52.75
N ALA A 241 -38.71 -36.78 -52.40
CA ALA A 241 -37.75 -36.92 -51.29
C ALA A 241 -36.42 -36.27 -51.57
N LEU A 242 -35.92 -36.42 -52.81
CA LEU A 242 -34.68 -35.72 -53.26
C LEU A 242 -34.86 -34.20 -53.27
N GLU A 243 -36.01 -33.71 -53.73
CA GLU A 243 -36.32 -32.31 -53.69
C GLU A 243 -36.36 -31.73 -52.25
N HIS A 244 -36.91 -32.47 -51.29
CA HIS A 244 -36.89 -32.11 -49.86
C HIS A 244 -35.48 -32.06 -49.33
N ILE A 245 -34.64 -33.04 -49.62
CA ILE A 245 -33.23 -33.03 -49.19
C ILE A 245 -32.48 -31.83 -49.75
N ASN A 246 -32.66 -31.56 -51.04
CA ASN A 246 -32.00 -30.38 -51.68
C ASN A 246 -32.45 -29.06 -51.05
N ARG A 247 -33.77 -28.90 -50.83
CA ARG A 247 -34.33 -27.69 -50.21
C ARG A 247 -33.81 -27.49 -48.79
N GLU A 248 -33.78 -28.54 -47.96
CA GLU A 248 -33.26 -28.41 -46.59
C GLU A 248 -31.74 -28.24 -46.56
N GLY A 249 -30.99 -28.82 -47.54
CA GLY A 249 -29.56 -28.54 -47.73
C GLY A 249 -29.26 -27.09 -48.04
N LYS A 250 -30.00 -26.47 -48.98
CA LYS A 250 -29.88 -25.03 -49.29
C LYS A 250 -30.25 -24.16 -48.11
N ARG A 251 -31.26 -24.60 -47.29
CA ARG A 251 -31.61 -23.88 -46.05
C ARG A 251 -30.45 -23.88 -45.04
N LEU A 252 -29.79 -25.04 -44.85
CA LEU A 252 -28.60 -25.16 -44.00
C LEU A 252 -27.42 -24.29 -44.48
N GLU A 253 -27.18 -24.27 -45.80
CA GLU A 253 -26.16 -23.41 -46.41
C GLU A 253 -26.41 -21.94 -46.12
N ALA A 254 -27.63 -21.45 -46.34
CA ALA A 254 -28.04 -20.10 -46.04
C ALA A 254 -27.90 -19.75 -44.53
N LEU A 255 -28.26 -20.68 -43.65
CA LEU A 255 -28.14 -20.52 -42.22
C LEU A 255 -26.67 -20.44 -41.79
N SER A 256 -25.81 -21.31 -42.36
CA SER A 256 -24.37 -21.28 -42.13
C SER A 256 -23.72 -19.96 -42.59
N GLY A 257 -24.11 -19.44 -43.76
CA GLY A 257 -23.66 -18.15 -44.24
C GLY A 257 -24.04 -16.98 -43.33
N LYS A 258 -25.27 -16.95 -42.86
CA LYS A 258 -25.73 -15.97 -41.87
C LYS A 258 -24.94 -16.08 -40.54
N MET A 259 -24.61 -17.27 -40.07
CA MET A 259 -23.82 -17.51 -38.89
C MET A 259 -22.40 -16.93 -39.02
N LEU A 260 -21.75 -17.18 -40.17
CA LEU A 260 -20.41 -16.62 -40.45
C LEU A 260 -20.42 -15.09 -40.48
N GLN A 261 -21.46 -14.47 -41.08
CA GLN A 261 -21.66 -13.03 -41.07
C GLN A 261 -21.80 -12.48 -39.63
N LEU A 262 -22.62 -13.11 -38.80
CA LEU A 262 -22.78 -12.73 -37.39
C LEU A 262 -21.47 -12.86 -36.61
N LEU A 263 -20.72 -13.94 -36.74
CA LEU A 263 -19.43 -14.13 -36.12
C LEU A 263 -18.40 -13.11 -36.61
N GLY A 264 -18.42 -12.77 -37.89
CA GLY A 264 -17.55 -11.74 -38.47
C GLY A 264 -17.83 -10.34 -37.89
N LEU A 265 -19.09 -9.99 -37.67
CA LEU A 265 -19.50 -8.73 -37.01
C LEU A 265 -19.05 -8.67 -35.55
N TYR A 266 -19.05 -9.81 -34.84
CA TYR A 266 -18.55 -9.89 -33.46
C TYR A 266 -17.00 -9.83 -33.37
N GLN A 267 -16.30 -10.27 -34.40
CA GLN A 267 -14.83 -10.21 -34.46
C GLN A 267 -14.28 -8.84 -34.86
N ASN A 268 -15.00 -8.09 -35.68
CA ASN A 268 -14.63 -6.73 -36.10
C ASN A 268 -15.16 -5.69 -35.09
N HIS A 269 -14.42 -5.46 -34.02
CA HIS A 269 -14.77 -4.50 -32.98
C HIS A 269 -14.58 -3.01 -33.39
N ALA A 270 -14.15 -2.73 -34.60
CA ALA A 270 -13.96 -1.38 -35.08
C ALA A 270 -14.84 -1.15 -36.36
N ILE A 271 -16.06 -0.68 -36.18
CA ILE A 271 -16.72 0.04 -37.24
C ILE A 271 -15.90 1.29 -37.45
N GLN A 272 -15.12 1.32 -38.53
CA GLN A 272 -14.45 2.55 -38.94
C GLN A 272 -15.55 3.47 -39.52
N MET A 273 -15.80 4.53 -38.78
CA MET A 273 -16.70 5.59 -39.25
C MET A 273 -15.90 6.47 -40.20
N GLU A 274 -16.27 6.42 -41.48
CA GLU A 274 -15.75 7.33 -42.51
C GLU A 274 -16.79 8.41 -42.83
N MET A 275 -16.32 9.63 -43.00
CA MET A 275 -17.16 10.72 -43.50
C MET A 275 -17.40 10.48 -44.97
N THR A 276 -18.64 10.25 -45.35
CA THR A 276 -19.05 10.10 -46.75
C THR A 276 -20.17 11.09 -47.04
N THR A 277 -20.32 11.47 -48.30
CA THR A 277 -21.43 12.33 -48.74
C THR A 277 -22.67 11.48 -48.96
N ALA A 278 -23.86 12.09 -48.89
CA ALA A 278 -25.12 11.42 -49.21
C ALA A 278 -25.14 10.92 -50.66
N ASP A 279 -24.51 11.69 -51.58
CA ASP A 279 -24.37 11.33 -52.99
C ASP A 279 -23.53 10.05 -53.18
N ASP A 280 -22.39 9.95 -52.50
CA ASP A 280 -21.52 8.77 -52.58
C ASP A 280 -22.23 7.53 -52.06
N LEU A 281 -22.97 7.66 -50.94
CA LEU A 281 -23.74 6.56 -50.38
C LEU A 281 -24.84 6.08 -51.29
N LEU A 282 -25.60 7.02 -51.91
CA LEU A 282 -26.68 6.71 -52.85
C LEU A 282 -26.14 6.07 -54.13
N ASN A 283 -25.06 6.60 -54.70
CA ASN A 283 -24.42 6.01 -55.87
C ASN A 283 -23.92 4.59 -55.59
N HIS A 284 -23.33 4.36 -54.42
CA HIS A 284 -22.91 3.01 -54.05
C HIS A 284 -24.07 2.01 -53.93
N VAL A 285 -25.19 2.40 -53.35
CA VAL A 285 -26.38 1.60 -53.25
C VAL A 285 -26.97 1.32 -54.66
N ILE A 286 -27.00 2.33 -55.55
CA ILE A 286 -27.50 2.14 -56.92
C ILE A 286 -26.61 1.16 -57.68
N ASP A 287 -25.32 1.28 -57.59
CA ASP A 287 -24.38 0.36 -58.26
C ASP A 287 -24.54 -1.08 -57.75
N MET A 288 -24.78 -1.30 -56.46
CA MET A 288 -25.02 -2.61 -55.88
C MET A 288 -26.34 -3.23 -56.35
N GLU A 289 -27.40 -2.42 -56.51
CA GLU A 289 -28.74 -2.92 -56.86
C GLU A 289 -29.01 -2.91 -58.39
N LYS A 290 -28.11 -2.38 -59.20
CA LYS A 290 -28.24 -2.28 -60.65
C LYS A 290 -28.42 -3.64 -61.33
N GLU A 291 -27.55 -4.59 -61.02
CA GLU A 291 -27.60 -5.94 -61.61
C GLU A 291 -28.85 -6.72 -61.17
N PRO A 292 -29.25 -6.74 -59.89
CA PRO A 292 -30.52 -7.31 -59.44
C PRO A 292 -31.75 -6.68 -60.08
N ALA A 293 -31.75 -5.34 -60.27
CA ALA A 293 -32.87 -4.61 -60.91
C ALA A 293 -33.00 -4.93 -62.39
N GLU A 294 -31.88 -4.97 -63.15
CA GLU A 294 -31.85 -5.35 -64.55
C GLU A 294 -32.36 -6.76 -64.79
N LYS A 295 -32.01 -7.70 -63.94
CA LYS A 295 -32.52 -9.11 -63.97
C LYS A 295 -34.02 -9.21 -63.76
N LYS A 296 -34.63 -8.22 -63.09
CA LYS A 296 -36.08 -8.17 -62.84
C LYS A 296 -36.82 -7.16 -63.73
N ASN A 297 -36.16 -6.57 -64.74
CA ASN A 297 -36.69 -5.51 -65.61
C ASN A 297 -37.26 -4.32 -64.85
N VAL A 298 -36.60 -3.89 -63.75
CA VAL A 298 -36.94 -2.73 -62.92
C VAL A 298 -35.97 -1.62 -63.22
N GLN A 299 -36.43 -0.40 -63.49
CA GLN A 299 -35.60 0.76 -63.63
C GLN A 299 -35.44 1.44 -62.25
N LEU A 300 -34.20 1.61 -61.80
CA LEU A 300 -33.89 2.44 -60.64
C LEU A 300 -33.84 3.89 -61.00
N LYS A 301 -34.58 4.74 -60.32
CA LYS A 301 -34.56 6.19 -60.47
C LYS A 301 -34.29 6.85 -59.14
N THR A 302 -33.35 7.72 -59.09
CA THR A 302 -33.05 8.50 -57.88
C THR A 302 -33.58 9.92 -58.03
N GLU A 303 -34.26 10.38 -57.01
CA GLU A 303 -34.77 11.74 -56.94
C GLU A 303 -34.44 12.26 -55.53
N TYR A 304 -33.55 13.24 -55.42
CA TYR A 304 -33.22 13.87 -54.13
C TYR A 304 -32.98 15.37 -54.35
N GLU A 305 -33.36 16.17 -53.37
CA GLU A 305 -33.03 17.59 -53.32
C GLU A 305 -31.65 17.77 -52.70
N ALA A 306 -30.77 18.53 -53.37
CA ALA A 306 -29.49 18.90 -52.83
C ALA A 306 -29.70 19.90 -51.68
N PHE A 307 -29.21 19.54 -50.50
CA PHE A 307 -29.16 20.46 -49.35
C PHE A 307 -27.90 21.29 -49.38
#